data_ad7e54c1fec838f2e0d78f6eea683962
#
_entry.id   ad7e54c1fec838f2e0d78f6eea683962
#
_cell.length_a   1.000
_cell.length_b   1.000
_cell.length_c   1.000
_cell.angle_alpha   90.00
_cell.angle_beta   90.00
_cell.angle_gamma   90.00
#
_symmetry.space_group_name_H-M   'P 1'
#
loop_
_entity.id
_entity.type
_entity.pdbx_description
1 polymer ?
#
loop_
_entity_poly.entity_id
_entity_poly.type
_entity_poly.pdbx_seq_one_letter_code
_entity_poly.pdbx_strand_id
1 'polypeptide(L)' 'MQRPIAIPCFKDNYIWLISTADGGWVIDPGDAAPVLTWLHQHQQQLAGILLTHHHADHVGGTHALLQHFDCPVWGPD' A
#
# COMPACT_ATOMS: atom_id res chain seq x y z
N MET A 1 15.29 3.87 -12.50
CA MET A 1 13.83 3.96 -12.55
C MET A 1 13.22 2.81 -11.77
N GLN A 2 12.28 3.13 -10.91
CA GLN A 2 11.63 2.13 -10.06
C GLN A 2 10.50 1.45 -10.83
N ARG A 3 10.39 0.15 -10.68
CA ARG A 3 9.30 -0.61 -11.30
C ARG A 3 8.22 -0.88 -10.27
N PRO A 4 6.94 -0.80 -10.65
CA PRO A 4 5.86 -1.19 -9.75
C PRO A 4 5.98 -2.67 -9.42
N ILE A 5 5.70 -2.99 -8.18
CA ILE A 5 5.71 -4.36 -7.69
C ILE A 5 4.26 -4.75 -7.44
N ALA A 6 3.84 -5.88 -7.99
CA ALA A 6 2.49 -6.39 -7.81
C ALA A 6 2.48 -7.31 -6.60
N ILE A 7 1.76 -6.91 -5.56
CA ILE A 7 1.59 -7.74 -4.37
C ILE A 7 0.23 -8.44 -4.48
N PRO A 8 0.20 -9.79 -4.54
CA PRO A 8 -1.07 -10.51 -4.64
C PRO A 8 -1.95 -10.22 -3.42
N CYS A 9 -3.23 -9.97 -3.69
CA CYS A 9 -4.19 -9.64 -2.66
C CYS A 9 -5.52 -10.28 -3.03
N PHE A 10 -6.10 -11.06 -2.13
CA PHE A 10 -7.32 -11.81 -2.39
C PHE A 10 -7.14 -12.76 -3.57
N LYS A 11 -8.20 -13.07 -4.32
CA LYS A 11 -8.14 -14.08 -5.36
C LYS A 11 -7.44 -13.61 -6.63
N ASP A 12 -7.87 -12.48 -7.15
CA ASP A 12 -7.42 -12.01 -8.44
C ASP A 12 -6.92 -10.58 -8.44
N ASN A 13 -6.81 -9.98 -7.26
CA ASN A 13 -6.42 -8.59 -7.16
C ASN A 13 -4.96 -8.46 -6.76
N TYR A 14 -4.38 -7.32 -7.13
CA TYR A 14 -3.03 -6.97 -6.77
C TYR A 14 -3.00 -5.60 -6.14
N ILE A 15 -2.09 -5.41 -5.22
CA ILE A 15 -1.78 -4.11 -4.68
C ILE A 15 -0.45 -3.69 -5.30
N TRP A 16 -0.44 -2.54 -5.94
CA TRP A 16 0.79 -2.05 -6.55
C TRP A 16 1.62 -1.29 -5.54
N LEU A 17 2.91 -1.56 -5.54
CA LEU A 17 3.85 -0.91 -4.64
C LEU A 17 5.00 -0.36 -5.46
N ILE A 18 5.37 0.89 -5.18
CA ILE A 18 6.52 1.54 -5.79
C ILE A 18 7.54 1.80 -4.70
N SER A 19 8.73 1.22 -4.86
CA SER A 19 9.79 1.40 -3.87
C SER A 19 10.59 2.65 -4.19
N THR A 20 10.77 3.50 -3.18
CA THR A 20 11.54 4.74 -3.32
C THR A 20 12.61 4.80 -2.25
N ALA A 21 13.44 5.83 -2.29
CA ALA A 21 14.46 6.04 -1.26
C ALA A 21 13.85 6.21 0.13
N ASP A 22 12.62 6.71 0.20
CA ASP A 22 11.94 6.96 1.47
C ASP A 22 11.16 5.74 1.97
N GLY A 23 11.00 4.71 1.15
CA GLY A 23 10.24 3.53 1.46
C GLY A 23 9.28 3.17 0.36
N GLY A 24 8.27 2.38 0.68
CA GLY A 24 7.30 1.93 -0.29
C GLY A 24 6.06 2.80 -0.34
N TRP A 25 5.59 3.09 -1.54
CA TRP A 25 4.29 3.72 -1.77
C TRP A 25 3.34 2.67 -2.32
N VAL A 26 2.20 2.51 -1.66
CA VAL A 26 1.20 1.52 -2.11
C VAL A 26 0.01 2.23 -2.72
N ILE A 27 -0.58 1.59 -3.73
CA ILE A 27 -1.71 2.14 -4.47
C ILE A 27 -2.93 1.27 -4.19
N ASP A 28 -3.99 1.89 -3.70
CA ASP A 28 -5.29 1.25 -3.43
C ASP A 28 -5.15 -0.04 -2.61
N PRO A 29 -4.55 0.01 -1.41
CA PRO A 29 -4.39 -1.22 -0.62
C PRO A 29 -5.73 -1.67 -0.03
N GLY A 30 -6.33 -2.68 -0.63
CA GLY A 30 -7.59 -3.24 -0.15
C GLY A 30 -7.42 -4.09 1.10
N ASP A 31 -6.19 -4.57 1.35
CA ASP A 31 -5.90 -5.39 2.53
C ASP A 31 -4.49 -5.03 3.01
N ALA A 32 -4.34 -4.84 4.30
CA ALA A 32 -3.06 -4.48 4.88
C ALA A 32 -2.10 -5.66 5.01
N ALA A 33 -2.61 -6.87 5.22
CA ALA A 33 -1.77 -8.02 5.53
C ALA A 33 -0.71 -8.31 4.47
N PRO A 34 -1.04 -8.41 3.17
CA PRO A 34 -0.01 -8.68 2.17
C PRO A 34 1.00 -7.55 2.06
N VAL A 35 0.59 -6.30 2.28
CA VAL A 35 1.51 -5.16 2.25
C VAL A 35 2.49 -5.24 3.42
N LEU A 36 1.97 -5.52 4.61
CA LEU A 36 2.81 -5.63 5.80
C LEU A 36 3.82 -6.78 5.66
N THR A 37 3.38 -7.89 5.10
CA THR A 37 4.26 -9.03 4.87
C THR A 37 5.38 -8.65 3.91
N TRP A 38 5.04 -8.01 2.81
CA TRP A 38 6.03 -7.61 1.81
C TRP A 38 7.06 -6.63 2.40
N LEU A 39 6.56 -5.61 3.12
CA LEU A 39 7.45 -4.61 3.73
C LEU A 39 8.39 -5.26 4.74
N HIS A 40 7.87 -6.19 5.53
CA HIS A 40 8.69 -6.90 6.51
C HIS A 40 9.77 -7.74 5.83
N GLN A 41 9.40 -8.48 4.80
CA GLN A 41 10.35 -9.35 4.08
C GLN A 41 11.45 -8.55 3.40
N HIS A 42 11.15 -7.34 2.95
CA HIS A 42 12.11 -6.50 2.23
C HIS A 42 12.72 -5.43 3.11
N GLN A 43 12.41 -5.46 4.41
CA GLN A 43 12.96 -4.52 5.40
C GLN A 43 12.75 -3.07 4.97
N GLN A 44 11.54 -2.78 4.51
CA GLN A 44 11.16 -1.43 4.08
C GLN A 44 10.03 -0.89 4.93
N GLN A 45 9.95 0.43 4.97
CA GLN A 45 8.87 1.13 5.63
C GLN A 45 7.88 1.63 4.60
N LEU A 46 6.65 1.89 5.04
CA LEU A 46 5.64 2.48 4.18
C LEU A 46 5.84 3.99 4.15
N ALA A 47 6.13 4.52 2.97
CA ALA A 47 6.37 5.96 2.80
C ALA A 47 5.08 6.71 2.51
N GLY A 48 4.08 6.06 1.94
CA GLY A 48 2.83 6.71 1.65
C GLY A 48 1.82 5.80 0.99
N ILE A 49 0.60 6.26 0.89
CA ILE A 49 -0.52 5.54 0.29
C ILE A 49 -1.18 6.43 -0.75
N LEU A 50 -1.41 5.89 -1.92
CA LEU A 50 -2.10 6.59 -2.99
C LEU A 50 -3.42 5.90 -3.27
N LEU A 51 -4.51 6.64 -3.16
CA LEU A 51 -5.84 6.14 -3.43
C LEU A 51 -6.34 6.74 -4.74
N THR A 52 -6.82 5.88 -5.64
CA THR A 52 -7.35 6.35 -6.93
C THR A 52 -8.88 6.39 -6.94
N HIS A 53 -9.52 5.72 -5.98
CA HIS A 53 -10.97 5.63 -5.91
C HIS A 53 -11.46 5.80 -4.48
N HIS A 54 -12.71 6.25 -4.34
CA HIS A 54 -13.40 6.29 -3.06
C HIS A 54 -14.25 5.02 -2.89
N HIS A 55 -13.60 3.89 -2.73
CA HIS A 55 -14.30 2.64 -2.49
C HIS A 55 -13.98 2.12 -1.09
N ALA A 56 -15.02 1.65 -0.40
CA ALA A 56 -14.85 1.11 0.94
C ALA A 56 -13.84 -0.04 0.98
N ASP A 57 -13.79 -0.82 -0.08
CA ASP A 57 -12.87 -1.95 -0.16
C ASP A 57 -11.41 -1.53 -0.12
N HIS A 58 -11.11 -0.32 -0.59
CA HIS A 58 -9.74 0.18 -0.59
C HIS A 58 -9.40 0.91 0.71
N VAL A 59 -10.41 1.41 1.39
CA VAL A 59 -10.21 2.18 2.62
C VAL A 59 -9.83 1.29 3.79
N GLY A 60 -10.35 0.05 3.82
CA GLY A 60 -10.07 -0.86 4.92
C GLY A 60 -8.59 -1.15 5.11
N GLY A 61 -7.87 -1.44 4.01
CA GLY A 61 -6.45 -1.68 4.07
C GLY A 61 -5.66 -0.43 4.45
N THR A 62 -6.08 0.72 3.93
CA THR A 62 -5.45 1.99 4.26
C THR A 62 -5.52 2.27 5.76
N HIS A 63 -6.68 2.09 6.35
CA HIS A 63 -6.87 2.35 7.77
C HIS A 63 -5.97 1.47 8.63
N ALA A 64 -5.89 0.18 8.30
CA ALA A 64 -5.05 -0.75 9.03
C ALA A 64 -3.57 -0.42 8.87
N LEU A 65 -3.13 -0.02 7.68
CA LEU A 65 -1.74 0.34 7.46
C LEU A 65 -1.35 1.59 8.25
N LEU A 66 -2.25 2.55 8.39
CA LEU A 66 -1.97 3.76 9.15
C LEU A 66 -1.84 3.52 10.64
N GLN A 67 -2.28 2.37 11.14
CA GLN A 67 -2.06 1.99 12.53
C GLN A 67 -0.61 1.54 12.75
N HIS A 68 0.09 1.14 11.70
CA HIS A 68 1.45 0.68 11.78
C HIS A 68 2.47 1.72 11.32
N PHE A 69 2.06 2.61 10.42
CA PHE A 69 2.97 3.58 9.82
C PHE A 69 2.33 4.97 9.83
N ASP A 70 3.13 5.94 10.20
CA ASP A 70 2.71 7.34 10.14
C ASP A 70 3.17 7.92 8.80
N CYS A 71 2.29 7.87 7.81
CA CYS A 71 2.64 8.28 6.46
C CYS A 71 1.49 9.04 5.81
N PRO A 72 1.78 9.85 4.77
CA PRO A 72 0.73 10.58 4.07
C PRO A 72 -0.14 9.67 3.23
N VAL A 73 -1.38 10.09 3.05
CA VAL A 73 -2.33 9.43 2.17
C VAL A 73 -2.81 10.47 1.15
N TRP A 74 -2.66 10.14 -0.12
CA TRP A 74 -3.09 10.99 -1.21
C TRP A 74 -4.22 10.31 -1.96
N GLY A 75 -5.27 11.05 -2.28
CA GLY A 75 -6.39 10.48 -2.99
C GLY A 75 -7.40 11.53 -3.40
N PRO A 76 -8.44 11.14 -4.12
CA PRO A 76 -9.49 12.07 -4.51
C PRO A 76 -10.28 12.54 -3.29
N ASP A 77 -10.81 13.74 -3.42
CA ASP A 77 -11.64 14.32 -2.35
C ASP A 77 -13.03 13.67 -2.30
#